data_16ef0f03a7e313e12646e698e8f8315f
#
_entry.id   16ef0f03a7e313e12646e698e8f8315f
#
_cell.length_a   1.000
_cell.length_b   1.000
_cell.length_c   1.000
_cell.angle_alpha   90.00
_cell.angle_beta   90.00
_cell.angle_gamma   90.00
#
_symmetry.space_group_name_H-M   'P 1'
#
loop_
_entity.id
_entity.type
_entity.pdbx_description
1 polymer ?
#
loop_
_entity_poly.entity_id
_entity_poly.type
_entity_poly.pdbx_seq_one_letter_code
_entity_poly.pdbx_strand_id
1 'polypeptide(L)'
;MNTELRIAVIGAGPAGVYSSDIFLRQLKKLGEELGLGTEARIDLFEKLPVPFGLVRYGVAPDHPSIKFIASALEKTLDNPNIHLYCDVEFGKDVTLDELLARYDAVLFATGAVKDKPLNLPGADLEGVYGAAKFVEWYDGYPTGAREWPLTAENVAVI
;
A
#
# COMPACT_ATOMS: atom_id res chain seq x y z
N MET A 1 -15.38 -9.30 29.81
CA MET A 1 -16.00 -8.85 28.56
C MET A 1 -14.96 -9.03 27.47
N ASN A 2 -15.28 -9.84 26.46
CA ASN A 2 -14.42 -9.97 25.31
C ASN A 2 -14.60 -8.68 24.48
N THR A 3 -13.59 -7.81 24.43
CA THR A 3 -13.66 -6.58 23.66
C THR A 3 -12.93 -6.81 22.36
N GLU A 4 -13.64 -6.88 21.25
CA GLU A 4 -13.05 -6.92 19.91
C GLU A 4 -12.48 -5.54 19.58
N LEU A 5 -11.18 -5.45 19.33
CA LEU A 5 -10.54 -4.24 18.83
C LEU A 5 -10.78 -4.10 17.32
N ARG A 6 -11.16 -2.92 16.90
CA ARG A 6 -11.37 -2.58 15.48
C ARG A 6 -10.31 -1.62 15.01
N ILE A 7 -9.52 -2.03 14.03
CA ILE A 7 -8.41 -1.24 13.50
C ILE A 7 -8.66 -0.93 12.03
N ALA A 8 -8.57 0.33 11.67
CA ALA A 8 -8.54 0.77 10.26
C ALA A 8 -7.09 0.91 9.80
N VAL A 9 -6.76 0.32 8.65
CA VAL A 9 -5.45 0.49 8.01
C VAL A 9 -5.66 1.14 6.64
N ILE A 10 -4.98 2.25 6.40
CA ILE A 10 -5.10 3.01 5.15
C ILE A 10 -3.89 2.72 4.27
N GLY A 11 -4.12 2.00 3.19
CA GLY A 11 -3.13 1.52 2.24
C GLY A 11 -2.85 0.02 2.36
N ALA A 12 -3.18 -0.74 1.32
CA ALA A 12 -2.96 -2.19 1.22
C ALA A 12 -1.67 -2.55 0.46
N GLY A 13 -0.65 -1.68 0.56
CA GLY A 13 0.72 -2.02 0.18
C GLY A 13 1.37 -2.98 1.18
N PRO A 14 2.64 -3.39 0.96
CA PRO A 14 3.35 -4.31 1.87
C PRO A 14 3.32 -3.87 3.34
N ALA A 15 3.50 -2.57 3.59
CA ALA A 15 3.49 -2.03 4.94
C ALA A 15 2.15 -2.24 5.65
N GLY A 16 1.02 -1.96 4.97
CA GLY A 16 -0.32 -2.15 5.52
C GLY A 16 -0.64 -3.61 5.77
N VAL A 17 -0.35 -4.48 4.81
CA VAL A 17 -0.62 -5.93 4.92
C VAL A 17 0.23 -6.57 6.01
N TYR A 18 1.55 -6.34 6.05
CA TYR A 18 2.42 -6.92 7.08
C TYR A 18 2.13 -6.37 8.48
N SER A 19 1.86 -5.07 8.61
CA SER A 19 1.52 -4.52 9.93
C SER A 19 0.22 -5.11 10.47
N SER A 20 -0.75 -5.40 9.61
CA SER A 20 -1.99 -6.09 9.98
C SER A 20 -1.72 -7.48 10.57
N ASP A 21 -0.91 -8.28 9.89
CA ASP A 21 -0.54 -9.62 10.35
C ASP A 21 0.27 -9.57 11.67
N ILE A 22 1.26 -8.67 11.73
CA ILE A 22 2.08 -8.51 12.95
C ILE A 22 1.22 -8.09 14.13
N PHE A 23 0.29 -7.14 13.93
CA PHE A 23 -0.61 -6.69 14.97
C PHE A 23 -1.46 -7.84 15.52
N LEU A 24 -2.12 -8.62 14.66
CA LEU A 24 -2.95 -9.76 15.07
C LEU A 24 -2.14 -10.82 15.83
N ARG A 25 -0.93 -11.14 15.36
CA ARG A 25 -0.04 -12.10 16.04
C ARG A 25 0.42 -11.58 17.40
N GLN A 26 0.79 -10.32 17.52
CA GLN A 26 1.23 -9.73 18.78
C GLN A 26 0.08 -9.60 19.78
N LEU A 27 -1.10 -9.21 19.31
CA LEU A 27 -2.29 -9.13 20.15
C LEU A 27 -2.66 -10.49 20.73
N LYS A 28 -2.64 -11.55 19.90
CA LYS A 28 -2.90 -12.92 20.34
C LYS A 28 -1.90 -13.35 21.42
N LYS A 29 -0.60 -13.14 21.19
CA LYS A 29 0.45 -13.45 22.15
C LYS A 29 0.25 -12.72 23.49
N LEU A 30 -0.02 -11.43 23.43
CA LEU A 30 -0.27 -10.62 24.63
C LEU A 30 -1.51 -11.09 25.38
N GLY A 31 -2.57 -11.45 24.68
CA GLY A 31 -3.78 -12.03 25.27
C GLY A 31 -3.51 -13.32 26.02
N GLU A 32 -2.73 -14.22 25.42
CA GLU A 32 -2.31 -15.47 26.05
C GLU A 32 -1.46 -15.22 27.32
N GLU A 33 -0.51 -14.31 27.26
CA GLU A 33 0.36 -13.94 28.41
C GLU A 33 -0.42 -13.32 29.58
N LEU A 34 -1.45 -12.52 29.28
CA LEU A 34 -2.24 -11.82 30.29
C LEU A 34 -3.50 -12.60 30.72
N GLY A 35 -3.80 -13.74 30.12
CA GLY A 35 -5.04 -14.49 30.36
C GLY A 35 -6.30 -13.72 29.93
N LEU A 36 -6.19 -12.86 28.91
CA LEU A 36 -7.27 -12.05 28.36
C LEU A 36 -7.72 -12.61 27.02
N GLY A 37 -9.03 -12.71 26.83
CA GLY A 37 -9.61 -12.97 25.50
C GLY A 37 -9.55 -11.66 24.70
N THR A 38 -8.52 -11.50 23.86
CA THR A 38 -8.37 -10.36 23.00
C THR A 38 -8.60 -10.78 21.55
N GLU A 39 -9.61 -10.19 20.93
CA GLU A 39 -9.91 -10.36 19.52
C GLU A 39 -9.71 -9.01 18.80
N ALA A 40 -9.31 -9.04 17.55
CA ALA A 40 -9.26 -7.84 16.74
C ALA A 40 -9.71 -8.12 15.33
N ARG A 41 -10.35 -7.13 14.75
CA ARG A 41 -10.70 -7.05 13.34
C ARG A 41 -9.94 -5.90 12.70
N ILE A 42 -9.35 -6.14 11.55
CA ILE A 42 -8.66 -5.13 10.75
C ILE A 42 -9.42 -4.92 9.45
N ASP A 43 -9.83 -3.68 9.21
CA ASP A 43 -10.40 -3.24 7.96
C ASP A 43 -9.31 -2.44 7.20
N LEU A 44 -8.86 -2.99 6.08
CA LEU A 44 -7.76 -2.51 5.25
C LEU A 44 -8.32 -1.80 4.02
N PHE A 45 -8.10 -0.49 3.93
CA PHE A 45 -8.64 0.36 2.86
C PHE A 45 -7.57 0.66 1.81
N GLU A 46 -7.89 0.45 0.54
CA GLU A 46 -7.00 0.70 -0.59
C GLU A 46 -7.70 1.54 -1.65
N LYS A 47 -7.06 2.64 -2.08
CA LYS A 47 -7.59 3.52 -3.12
C LYS A 47 -7.60 2.91 -4.51
N LEU A 48 -6.73 1.93 -4.76
CA LEU A 48 -6.66 1.22 -6.03
C LEU A 48 -7.65 0.06 -6.07
N PRO A 49 -8.04 -0.40 -7.27
CA PRO A 49 -8.93 -1.56 -7.41
C PRO A 49 -8.31 -2.88 -6.96
N VAL A 50 -7.02 -2.90 -6.68
CA VAL A 50 -6.26 -4.08 -6.25
C VAL A 50 -5.19 -3.72 -5.23
N PRO A 51 -4.86 -4.63 -4.28
CA PRO A 51 -3.84 -4.40 -3.26
C PRO A 51 -2.41 -4.55 -3.79
N PHE A 52 -1.46 -4.42 -2.87
CA PHE A 52 -0.01 -4.65 -2.95
C PHE A 52 0.81 -3.46 -3.45
N GLY A 53 0.20 -2.32 -3.78
CA GLY A 53 0.88 -1.06 -4.06
C GLY A 53 2.09 -1.22 -4.98
N LEU A 54 3.28 -0.79 -4.54
CA LEU A 54 4.51 -0.84 -5.35
C LEU A 54 5.05 -2.25 -5.63
N VAL A 55 4.63 -3.30 -4.93
CA VAL A 55 4.96 -4.68 -5.33
C VAL A 55 4.29 -5.01 -6.66
N ARG A 56 3.09 -4.50 -6.89
CA ARG A 56 2.38 -4.66 -8.15
C ARG A 56 2.81 -3.65 -9.21
N TYR A 57 2.91 -2.38 -8.83
CA TYR A 57 3.03 -1.23 -9.74
C TYR A 57 4.35 -0.46 -9.61
N GLY A 58 5.40 -1.07 -9.08
CA GLY A 58 6.67 -0.40 -8.86
C GLY A 58 7.89 -1.32 -8.93
N VAL A 59 7.68 -2.61 -9.22
CA VAL A 59 8.75 -3.59 -9.39
C VAL A 59 8.86 -3.95 -10.86
N ALA A 60 10.05 -3.77 -11.42
CA ALA A 60 10.34 -4.08 -12.81
C ALA A 60 9.99 -5.55 -13.16
N PRO A 61 9.49 -5.83 -14.38
CA PRO A 61 9.04 -7.16 -14.80
C PRO A 61 10.14 -8.24 -14.76
N ASP A 62 11.39 -7.83 -14.87
CA ASP A 62 12.58 -8.69 -14.85
C ASP A 62 13.05 -9.07 -13.42
N HIS A 63 12.30 -8.64 -12.38
CA HIS A 63 12.55 -9.01 -10.99
C HIS A 63 11.43 -9.92 -10.43
N PRO A 64 11.24 -11.13 -10.98
CA PRO A 64 10.13 -12.01 -10.60
C PRO A 64 10.21 -12.44 -9.12
N SER A 65 11.41 -12.57 -8.55
CA SER A 65 11.59 -12.93 -7.14
C SER A 65 10.97 -11.91 -6.18
N ILE A 66 11.01 -10.63 -6.52
CA ILE A 66 10.37 -9.58 -5.72
C ILE A 66 8.84 -9.60 -5.92
N LYS A 67 8.38 -9.86 -7.14
CA LYS A 67 6.93 -10.03 -7.41
C LYS A 67 6.33 -11.25 -6.68
N PHE A 68 7.12 -12.27 -6.36
CA PHE A 68 6.69 -13.39 -5.51
C PHE A 68 6.28 -12.99 -4.09
N ILE A 69 6.72 -11.83 -3.60
CA ILE A 69 6.24 -11.27 -2.34
C ILE A 69 4.71 -11.09 -2.36
N ALA A 70 4.11 -10.85 -3.52
CA ALA A 70 2.66 -10.75 -3.66
C ALA A 70 1.94 -12.02 -3.14
N SER A 71 2.48 -13.22 -3.38
CA SER A 71 1.89 -14.47 -2.88
C SER A 71 1.95 -14.59 -1.36
N ALA A 72 2.97 -14.04 -0.72
CA ALA A 72 3.06 -13.99 0.73
C ALA A 72 2.06 -12.98 1.33
N LEU A 73 1.89 -11.83 0.67
CA LEU A 73 0.91 -10.83 1.05
C LEU A 73 -0.53 -11.36 0.87
N GLU A 74 -0.78 -12.10 -0.20
CA GLU A 74 -2.08 -12.73 -0.47
C GLU A 74 -2.46 -13.71 0.65
N LYS A 75 -1.54 -14.57 1.09
CA LYS A 75 -1.77 -15.46 2.23
C LYS A 75 -2.09 -14.71 3.54
N THR A 76 -1.54 -13.53 3.71
CA THR A 76 -1.87 -12.68 4.86
C THR A 76 -3.31 -12.19 4.77
N LEU A 77 -3.77 -11.82 3.58
CA LEU A 77 -5.16 -11.38 3.36
C LEU A 77 -6.20 -12.51 3.47
N ASP A 78 -5.78 -13.78 3.43
CA ASP A 78 -6.66 -14.93 3.71
C ASP A 78 -7.05 -15.04 5.21
N ASN A 79 -6.43 -14.25 6.09
CA ASN A 79 -6.76 -14.22 7.50
C ASN A 79 -8.21 -13.70 7.69
N PRO A 80 -9.12 -14.46 8.34
CA PRO A 80 -10.51 -14.09 8.51
C PRO A 80 -10.74 -12.80 9.30
N ASN A 81 -9.73 -12.34 10.04
CA ASN A 81 -9.78 -11.09 10.79
C ASN A 81 -9.26 -9.88 10.00
N ILE A 82 -8.86 -10.06 8.74
CA ILE A 82 -8.44 -8.98 7.85
C ILE A 82 -9.44 -8.85 6.71
N HIS A 83 -10.07 -7.71 6.59
CA HIS A 83 -11.03 -7.41 5.53
C HIS A 83 -10.46 -6.33 4.61
N LEU A 84 -10.35 -6.62 3.33
CA LEU A 84 -9.83 -5.69 2.32
C LEU A 84 -10.98 -4.99 1.59
N TYR A 85 -10.89 -3.67 1.53
CA TYR A 85 -11.80 -2.79 0.80
C TYR A 85 -11.00 -1.99 -0.23
N CYS A 86 -11.10 -2.39 -1.49
CA CYS A 86 -10.50 -1.67 -2.61
C CYS A 86 -11.43 -0.58 -3.15
N ASP A 87 -10.90 0.33 -3.99
CA ASP A 87 -11.59 1.51 -4.53
C ASP A 87 -12.15 2.43 -3.42
N VAL A 88 -11.47 2.52 -2.28
CA VAL A 88 -11.81 3.41 -1.16
C VAL A 88 -10.67 4.37 -0.90
N GLU A 89 -10.82 5.63 -1.28
CA GLU A 89 -9.81 6.68 -1.12
C GLU A 89 -10.02 7.47 0.17
N PHE A 90 -9.01 7.43 1.05
CA PHE A 90 -9.01 8.26 2.27
C PHE A 90 -8.99 9.75 1.91
N GLY A 91 -9.87 10.51 2.57
CA GLY A 91 -10.05 11.94 2.32
C GLY A 91 -11.08 12.28 1.24
N LYS A 92 -11.58 11.25 0.52
CA LYS A 92 -12.64 11.39 -0.48
C LYS A 92 -13.85 10.52 -0.14
N ASP A 93 -13.66 9.22 -0.01
CA ASP A 93 -14.72 8.25 0.25
C ASP A 93 -14.91 7.97 1.75
N VAL A 94 -13.85 8.20 2.54
CA VAL A 94 -13.85 8.06 3.99
C VAL A 94 -12.93 9.11 4.62
N THR A 95 -13.40 9.75 5.69
CA THR A 95 -12.70 10.80 6.44
C THR A 95 -12.07 10.25 7.72
N LEU A 96 -11.12 10.99 8.30
CA LEU A 96 -10.52 10.64 9.58
C LEU A 96 -11.56 10.59 10.72
N ASP A 97 -12.48 11.57 10.75
CA ASP A 97 -13.51 11.64 11.80
C ASP A 97 -14.47 10.44 11.74
N GLU A 98 -14.83 10.00 10.53
CA GLU A 98 -15.65 8.80 10.35
C GLU A 98 -14.93 7.52 10.79
N LEU A 99 -13.62 7.43 10.55
CA LEU A 99 -12.81 6.31 11.02
C LEU A 99 -12.68 6.33 12.53
N LEU A 100 -12.32 7.46 13.14
CA LEU A 100 -12.18 7.58 14.60
C LEU A 100 -13.50 7.35 15.35
N ALA A 101 -14.63 7.56 14.70
CA ALA A 101 -15.94 7.25 15.29
C ALA A 101 -16.26 5.74 15.32
N ARG A 102 -15.54 4.90 14.57
CA ARG A 102 -15.86 3.49 14.35
C ARG A 102 -14.74 2.51 14.68
N TYR A 103 -13.51 3.00 14.79
CA TYR A 103 -12.30 2.21 15.02
C TYR A 103 -11.57 2.69 16.27
N ASP A 104 -10.97 1.76 16.98
CA ASP A 104 -10.15 2.04 18.16
C ASP A 104 -8.79 2.64 17.80
N ALA A 105 -8.30 2.35 16.59
CA ALA A 105 -7.08 2.95 16.04
C ALA A 105 -7.12 3.04 14.51
N VAL A 106 -6.39 4.01 13.96
CA VAL A 106 -6.19 4.20 12.52
C VAL A 106 -4.69 4.20 12.22
N LEU A 107 -4.26 3.30 11.34
CA LEU A 107 -2.87 3.20 10.88
C LEU A 107 -2.77 3.68 9.44
N PHE A 108 -1.87 4.64 9.18
CA PHE A 108 -1.58 5.11 7.84
C PHE A 108 -0.35 4.39 7.26
N ALA A 109 -0.55 3.65 6.17
CA ALA A 109 0.46 2.90 5.43
C ALA A 109 0.40 3.23 3.93
N THR A 110 0.16 4.50 3.61
CA THR A 110 -0.18 5.02 2.27
C THR A 110 0.98 4.98 1.27
N GLY A 111 2.21 4.77 1.75
CA GLY A 111 3.39 4.78 0.90
C GLY A 111 3.73 6.18 0.35
N ALA A 112 4.64 6.22 -0.62
CA ALA A 112 5.02 7.43 -1.35
C ALA A 112 4.80 7.19 -2.85
N VAL A 113 3.97 8.03 -3.46
CA VAL A 113 3.58 7.93 -4.88
C VAL A 113 4.22 8.98 -5.77
N LYS A 114 5.01 9.89 -5.21
CA LYS A 114 5.66 10.97 -5.96
C LYS A 114 7.16 10.89 -5.83
N ASP A 115 7.85 11.13 -6.94
CA ASP A 115 9.28 11.31 -6.93
C ASP A 115 9.68 12.54 -6.12
N LYS A 116 10.85 12.46 -5.47
CA LYS A 116 11.46 13.64 -4.88
C LYS A 116 11.95 14.56 -6.01
N PRO A 117 11.60 15.85 -6.01
CA PRO A 117 12.05 16.77 -7.04
C PRO A 117 13.58 16.85 -7.06
N LEU A 118 14.13 16.88 -8.27
CA LEU A 118 15.56 17.05 -8.50
C LEU A 118 15.85 18.57 -8.55
N ASN A 119 16.64 19.06 -7.59
CA ASN A 119 17.03 20.47 -7.52
C ASN A 119 18.34 20.71 -8.32
N LEU A 120 18.27 20.56 -9.64
CA LEU A 120 19.38 20.82 -10.55
C LEU A 120 18.94 21.74 -11.69
N PRO A 121 19.84 22.57 -12.24
CA PRO A 121 19.54 23.33 -13.46
C PRO A 121 19.14 22.38 -14.59
N GLY A 122 18.01 22.66 -15.26
CA GLY A 122 17.49 21.83 -16.34
C GLY A 122 16.59 20.66 -15.90
N ALA A 123 16.27 20.51 -14.62
CA ALA A 123 15.35 19.48 -14.15
C ALA A 123 13.92 19.65 -14.67
N ASP A 124 13.59 20.81 -15.21
CA ASP A 124 12.32 21.19 -15.81
C ASP A 124 12.30 21.10 -17.35
N LEU A 125 13.40 20.68 -17.97
CA LEU A 125 13.49 20.55 -19.43
C LEU A 125 12.66 19.36 -19.93
N GLU A 126 12.23 19.48 -21.19
CA GLU A 126 11.58 18.38 -21.91
C GLU A 126 12.52 17.16 -21.98
N GLY A 127 11.96 15.97 -21.71
CA GLY A 127 12.73 14.72 -21.65
C GLY A 127 13.27 14.39 -20.27
N VAL A 128 13.09 15.25 -19.26
CA VAL A 128 13.39 14.94 -17.85
C VAL A 128 12.14 14.42 -17.17
N TYR A 129 12.22 13.20 -16.67
CA TYR A 129 11.08 12.52 -16.05
C TYR A 129 11.47 11.92 -14.70
N GLY A 130 10.54 11.93 -13.75
CA GLY A 130 10.66 11.14 -12.55
C GLY A 130 10.50 9.65 -12.83
N ALA A 131 11.28 8.81 -12.19
CA ALA A 131 11.27 7.36 -12.41
C ALA A 131 9.89 6.73 -12.10
N ALA A 132 9.16 7.24 -11.10
CA ALA A 132 7.85 6.71 -10.74
C ALA A 132 6.86 6.77 -11.91
N LYS A 133 6.81 7.86 -12.68
CA LYS A 133 5.92 7.99 -13.85
C LYS A 133 6.24 6.99 -14.95
N PHE A 134 7.51 6.71 -15.17
CA PHE A 134 7.95 5.72 -16.14
C PHE A 134 7.56 4.30 -15.70
N VAL A 135 7.75 4.00 -14.42
CA VAL A 135 7.36 2.72 -13.80
C VAL A 135 5.84 2.54 -13.83
N GLU A 136 5.06 3.57 -13.49
CA GLU A 136 3.60 3.56 -13.58
C GLU A 136 3.11 3.20 -14.99
N TRP A 137 3.80 3.70 -16.02
CA TRP A 137 3.47 3.38 -17.40
C TRP A 137 3.69 1.91 -17.73
N TYR A 138 4.89 1.37 -17.51
CA TYR A 138 5.19 0.00 -17.94
C TYR A 138 4.57 -1.07 -17.04
N ASP A 139 4.31 -0.78 -15.77
CA ASP A 139 3.60 -1.67 -14.85
C ASP A 139 2.06 -1.54 -14.95
N GLY A 140 1.56 -0.63 -15.80
CA GLY A 140 0.13 -0.47 -16.04
C GLY A 140 -0.64 0.07 -14.84
N TYR A 141 -0.06 1.06 -14.14
CA TYR A 141 -0.75 1.73 -13.02
C TYR A 141 -2.11 2.28 -13.48
N PRO A 142 -3.22 2.09 -12.73
CA PRO A 142 -4.58 2.39 -13.19
C PRO A 142 -4.78 3.82 -13.70
N THR A 143 -4.11 4.81 -13.11
CA THR A 143 -4.17 6.22 -13.51
C THR A 143 -2.91 6.70 -14.22
N GLY A 144 -1.97 5.80 -14.52
CA GLY A 144 -0.74 6.09 -15.24
C GLY A 144 -0.97 6.42 -16.72
N ALA A 145 0.05 6.96 -17.37
CA ALA A 145 0.04 7.20 -18.81
C ALA A 145 -0.22 5.90 -19.57
N ARG A 146 -0.99 5.96 -20.66
CA ARG A 146 -1.25 4.80 -21.52
C ARG A 146 -0.15 4.58 -22.56
N GLU A 147 0.55 5.66 -22.91
CA GLU A 147 1.62 5.67 -23.88
C GLU A 147 2.83 6.39 -23.30
N TRP A 148 4.01 5.98 -23.73
CA TRP A 148 5.27 6.61 -23.38
C TRP A 148 6.14 6.76 -24.62
N PRO A 149 6.69 7.95 -24.90
CA PRO A 149 7.50 8.15 -26.11
C PRO A 149 8.89 7.51 -25.93
N LEU A 150 9.09 6.33 -26.50
CA LEU A 150 10.37 5.65 -26.53
C LEU A 150 11.20 6.07 -27.77
N THR A 151 11.43 7.37 -27.94
CA THR A 151 12.10 7.95 -29.11
C THR A 151 13.55 8.37 -28.85
N ALA A 152 13.98 8.39 -27.59
CA ALA A 152 15.34 8.78 -27.24
C ALA A 152 16.36 7.69 -27.59
N GLU A 153 17.43 8.05 -28.32
CA GLU A 153 18.54 7.15 -28.64
C GLU A 153 19.47 6.94 -27.44
N ASN A 154 19.55 7.93 -26.55
CA ASN A 154 20.39 7.90 -25.36
C ASN A 154 19.58 8.30 -24.13
N VAL A 155 19.74 7.59 -23.02
CA VAL A 155 19.09 7.85 -21.75
C VAL A 155 20.12 7.93 -20.65
N ALA A 156 20.03 8.97 -19.81
CA ALA A 156 20.78 9.08 -18.58
C ALA A 156 19.88 8.82 -17.38
N VAL A 157 20.37 8.04 -16.42
CA VAL A 157 19.72 7.80 -15.13
C VAL A 157 20.59 8.40 -14.04
N ILE A 158 19.96 9.22 -13.16
CA ILE A 158 20.65 9.98 -12.10
C ILE A 158 20.18 9.48 -10.74
#